data_59944cc902d27ac8f4b940e0e3a0d62d
#
_entry.id   59944cc902d27ac8f4b940e0e3a0d62d
#
_cell.length_a   1.000
_cell.length_b   1.000
_cell.length_c   1.000
_cell.angle_alpha   90.00
_cell.angle_beta   90.00
_cell.angle_gamma   90.00
#
_symmetry.space_group_name_H-M   'P 1'
#
loop_
_entity.id
_entity.type
_entity.pdbx_description
1 polymer ?
#
loop_
_entity_poly.entity_id
_entity_poly.type
_entity_poly.pdbx_seq_one_letter_code
_entity_poly.pdbx_strand_id
1 'polypeptide(L)'
;YDIRLSLVGSEMCIRDSILNPSKEAAAMNQTPVCTAADAIYRLAAGNLKYLNAESGHGDISRRVRLATWAKGQSPYAIIVTCSDSRVIPESIFSAGIGELFVIRLAGNVIDDQQLGSIEYAAGHLGCRLVVVLGHTHCGAVDAAIHYEPEGYLKYITDEIKKAIGDEKDPYKASCRNVRHSVQEIEKSLCIHHMEEETGLRVVGAMYHIEDGSVEFL
;
A
#
# COMPACT_ATOMS: atom_id res chain seq x y z
N TYR A 1 -1.56 -44.68 15.74
CA TYR A 1 -2.41 -43.84 14.87
C TYR A 1 -1.50 -42.84 14.17
N ASP A 2 -1.17 -43.17 12.93
CA ASP A 2 -0.40 -42.30 12.05
C ASP A 2 -1.20 -41.08 11.65
N ILE A 3 -0.81 -39.92 12.14
CA ILE A 3 -1.24 -38.66 11.56
C ILE A 3 -0.25 -38.37 10.44
N ARG A 4 -0.64 -38.68 9.23
CA ARG A 4 0.06 -38.24 8.03
C ARG A 4 -0.02 -36.73 7.95
N LEU A 5 1.09 -36.06 8.27
CA LEU A 5 1.41 -34.73 7.79
C LEU A 5 1.62 -34.83 6.27
N SER A 6 0.54 -34.75 5.51
CA SER A 6 0.63 -34.63 4.08
C SER A 6 0.11 -33.28 3.66
N LEU A 7 1.04 -32.46 3.18
CA LEU A 7 0.82 -31.45 2.17
C LEU A 7 -0.15 -30.31 2.56
N VAL A 8 0.34 -29.38 3.38
CA VAL A 8 -0.01 -28.00 3.13
C VAL A 8 0.90 -27.59 1.97
N GLY A 9 0.55 -28.09 0.80
CA GLY A 9 1.18 -27.70 -0.46
C GLY A 9 0.57 -26.37 -0.90
N SER A 10 1.37 -25.62 -1.52
CA SER A 10 1.29 -24.42 -2.33
C SER A 10 0.02 -24.18 -3.20
N GLU A 11 -1.10 -24.82 -2.95
CA GLU A 11 -2.32 -24.70 -3.77
C GLU A 11 -3.43 -23.89 -3.10
N MET A 12 -3.21 -23.34 -1.92
CA MET A 12 -4.18 -22.49 -1.23
C MET A 12 -3.92 -21.00 -1.43
N CYS A 13 -3.17 -20.63 -2.43
CA CYS A 13 -3.25 -19.30 -3.01
C CYS A 13 -4.60 -19.18 -3.71
N ILE A 14 -5.46 -18.34 -3.21
CA ILE A 14 -6.66 -17.68 -3.75
C ILE A 14 -7.23 -18.15 -5.12
N ARG A 15 -6.54 -19.04 -5.83
CA ARG A 15 -6.88 -19.49 -7.17
C ARG A 15 -8.25 -20.20 -7.23
N ASP A 16 -8.57 -21.02 -6.22
CA ASP A 16 -9.83 -21.79 -6.23
C ASP A 16 -11.05 -20.99 -5.77
N SER A 17 -10.84 -19.91 -4.99
CA SER A 17 -11.93 -19.01 -4.60
C SER A 17 -12.18 -17.89 -5.61
N ILE A 18 -11.25 -17.65 -6.55
CA ILE A 18 -11.37 -16.63 -7.60
C ILE A 18 -12.03 -17.20 -8.87
N LEU A 19 -12.04 -18.51 -9.05
CA LEU A 19 -12.68 -19.17 -10.18
C LEU A 19 -14.20 -19.37 -9.94
N ASN A 20 -14.92 -18.26 -9.81
CA ASN A 20 -16.38 -18.29 -9.81
C ASN A 20 -16.88 -18.33 -11.28
N PRO A 21 -17.82 -19.26 -11.65
CA PRO A 21 -18.31 -19.41 -13.02
C PRO A 21 -19.06 -18.20 -13.61
N SER A 22 -19.22 -17.13 -12.87
CA SER A 22 -19.76 -15.86 -13.37
C SER A 22 -18.78 -15.06 -14.26
N LYS A 23 -17.57 -15.57 -14.53
CA LYS A 23 -16.57 -14.86 -15.37
C LYS A 23 -16.95 -14.74 -16.86
N GLU A 24 -17.80 -15.60 -17.37
CA GLU A 24 -18.21 -15.50 -18.77
C GLU A 24 -19.17 -14.33 -19.05
N ALA A 25 -19.90 -13.87 -18.06
CA ALA A 25 -20.80 -12.70 -18.20
C ALA A 25 -20.09 -11.36 -18.01
N ALA A 26 -18.89 -11.35 -17.41
CA ALA A 26 -18.12 -10.14 -17.14
C ALA A 26 -17.19 -9.71 -18.30
N ALA A 27 -17.00 -10.55 -19.30
CA ALA A 27 -16.06 -10.29 -20.39
C ALA A 27 -16.51 -9.22 -21.40
N MET A 28 -17.73 -8.71 -21.30
CA MET A 28 -18.30 -7.77 -22.28
C MET A 28 -18.27 -6.29 -21.88
N ASN A 29 -17.73 -5.93 -20.70
CA ASN A 29 -17.66 -4.53 -20.28
C ASN A 29 -16.43 -4.26 -19.37
N GLN A 30 -15.26 -4.71 -19.78
CA GLN A 30 -14.03 -4.42 -19.02
C GLN A 30 -13.55 -3.00 -19.34
N THR A 31 -13.74 -2.09 -18.39
CA THR A 31 -12.89 -0.91 -18.29
C THR A 31 -11.44 -1.39 -18.32
N PRO A 32 -10.54 -0.78 -19.12
CA PRO A 32 -9.14 -1.21 -19.15
C PRO A 32 -8.58 -1.26 -17.74
N VAL A 33 -7.96 -2.39 -17.38
CA VAL A 33 -7.31 -2.55 -16.08
C VAL A 33 -6.20 -1.51 -16.00
N CYS A 34 -6.21 -0.66 -14.96
CA CYS A 34 -5.18 0.33 -14.73
C CYS A 34 -3.85 -0.41 -14.48
N THR A 35 -2.85 -0.19 -15.34
CA THR A 35 -1.52 -0.77 -15.15
C THR A 35 -0.79 -0.09 -14.00
N ALA A 36 0.27 -0.73 -13.49
CA ALA A 36 1.13 -0.11 -12.48
C ALA A 36 1.74 1.23 -12.97
N ALA A 37 2.13 1.30 -14.24
CA ALA A 37 2.66 2.52 -14.85
C ALA A 37 1.61 3.65 -14.91
N ASP A 38 0.36 3.32 -15.30
CA ASP A 38 -0.74 4.29 -15.30
C ASP A 38 -1.05 4.79 -13.89
N ALA A 39 -0.99 3.89 -12.90
CA ALA A 39 -1.22 4.25 -11.51
C ALA A 39 -0.13 5.18 -10.96
N ILE A 40 1.15 4.91 -11.24
CA ILE A 40 2.27 5.80 -10.87
C ILE A 40 2.09 7.18 -11.51
N TYR A 41 1.75 7.23 -12.81
CA TYR A 41 1.49 8.50 -13.50
C TYR A 41 0.34 9.28 -12.84
N ARG A 42 -0.75 8.61 -12.50
CA ARG A 42 -1.90 9.24 -11.81
C ARG A 42 -1.51 9.79 -10.44
N LEU A 43 -0.73 9.06 -9.65
CA LEU A 43 -0.24 9.51 -8.35
C LEU A 43 0.66 10.75 -8.53
N ALA A 44 1.62 10.72 -9.44
CA ALA A 44 2.50 11.85 -9.70
C ALA A 44 1.73 13.11 -10.16
N ALA A 45 0.79 12.94 -11.09
CA ALA A 45 -0.08 14.04 -11.55
C ALA A 45 -0.97 14.59 -10.42
N GLY A 46 -1.46 13.71 -9.54
CA GLY A 46 -2.24 14.10 -8.36
C GLY A 46 -1.41 14.89 -7.34
N ASN A 47 -0.16 14.48 -7.10
CA ASN A 47 0.75 15.23 -6.24
C ASN A 47 1.11 16.61 -6.80
N LEU A 48 1.30 16.73 -8.11
CA LEU A 48 1.49 18.04 -8.74
C LEU A 48 0.29 18.99 -8.52
N LYS A 49 -0.94 18.49 -8.58
CA LYS A 49 -2.14 19.31 -8.24
C LYS A 49 -2.13 19.74 -6.78
N TYR A 50 -1.76 18.84 -5.88
CA TYR A 50 -1.61 19.15 -4.46
C TYR A 50 -0.58 20.24 -4.22
N LEU A 51 0.61 20.13 -4.84
CA LEU A 51 1.68 21.14 -4.75
C LEU A 51 1.26 22.50 -5.28
N ASN A 52 0.46 22.54 -6.34
CA ASN A 52 -0.04 23.79 -6.92
C ASN A 52 -1.26 24.36 -6.16
N ALA A 53 -1.70 23.73 -5.07
CA ALA A 53 -2.87 24.11 -4.29
C ALA A 53 -4.17 24.27 -5.11
N GLU A 54 -4.27 23.58 -6.26
CA GLU A 54 -5.43 23.68 -7.15
C GLU A 54 -6.68 23.04 -6.56
N SER A 55 -6.54 21.94 -5.86
CA SER A 55 -7.54 21.33 -4.97
C SER A 55 -6.87 20.27 -4.11
N GLY A 56 -7.17 20.22 -2.83
CA GLY A 56 -6.56 19.25 -1.91
C GLY A 56 -7.20 17.85 -1.92
N HIS A 57 -8.07 17.54 -2.89
CA HIS A 57 -8.79 16.26 -2.94
C HIS A 57 -9.44 16.05 -4.32
N GLY A 58 -9.62 14.78 -4.67
CA GLY A 58 -10.39 14.37 -5.84
C GLY A 58 -11.91 14.48 -5.64
N ASP A 59 -12.68 13.78 -6.46
CA ASP A 59 -14.15 13.85 -6.40
C ASP A 59 -14.70 13.14 -5.13
N ILE A 60 -15.20 13.95 -4.19
CA ILE A 60 -15.88 13.50 -2.97
C ILE A 60 -17.39 13.77 -3.01
N SER A 61 -17.94 14.05 -4.19
CA SER A 61 -19.34 14.45 -4.41
C SER A 61 -20.33 13.35 -3.99
N ARG A 62 -21.59 13.79 -3.81
CA ARG A 62 -22.69 12.85 -3.58
C ARG A 62 -22.84 11.86 -4.74
N ARG A 63 -22.57 12.29 -5.97
CA ARG A 63 -22.63 11.43 -7.17
C ARG A 63 -21.66 10.25 -7.05
N VAL A 64 -20.41 10.51 -6.69
CA VAL A 64 -19.39 9.45 -6.52
C VAL A 64 -19.73 8.54 -5.34
N ARG A 65 -20.17 9.10 -4.20
CA ARG A 65 -20.59 8.28 -3.06
C ARG A 65 -21.73 7.31 -3.42
N LEU A 66 -22.73 7.76 -4.18
CA LEU A 66 -23.81 6.88 -4.63
C LEU A 66 -23.33 5.85 -5.67
N ALA A 67 -22.42 6.25 -6.57
CA ALA A 67 -21.89 5.35 -7.58
C ALA A 67 -21.06 4.22 -6.93
N THR A 68 -20.17 4.55 -5.99
CA THR A 68 -19.36 3.58 -5.28
C THR A 68 -20.18 2.71 -4.33
N TRP A 69 -21.23 3.25 -3.70
CA TRP A 69 -22.16 2.44 -2.94
C TRP A 69 -22.87 1.39 -3.82
N ALA A 70 -23.27 1.75 -5.01
CA ALA A 70 -24.02 0.85 -5.90
C ALA A 70 -23.15 -0.17 -6.63
N LYS A 71 -21.89 0.18 -6.95
CA LYS A 71 -20.99 -0.60 -7.80
C LYS A 71 -19.77 -1.16 -7.08
N GLY A 72 -19.56 -0.82 -5.80
CA GLY A 72 -18.35 -1.11 -5.05
C GLY A 72 -17.21 -0.15 -5.35
N GLN A 73 -16.02 -0.47 -4.82
CA GLN A 73 -14.79 0.30 -5.01
C GLN A 73 -13.96 -0.28 -6.16
N SER A 74 -13.17 0.57 -6.82
CA SER A 74 -12.21 0.18 -7.86
C SER A 74 -10.96 1.04 -7.73
N PRO A 75 -10.18 0.86 -6.67
CA PRO A 75 -8.98 1.63 -6.44
C PRO A 75 -7.92 1.33 -7.51
N TYR A 76 -7.19 2.37 -7.94
CA TYR A 76 -6.12 2.19 -8.91
C TYR A 76 -4.76 1.91 -8.27
N ALA A 77 -4.61 2.18 -6.97
CA ALA A 77 -3.40 1.92 -6.20
C ALA A 77 -3.69 1.57 -4.75
N ILE A 78 -2.81 0.76 -4.17
CA ILE A 78 -2.74 0.46 -2.74
C ILE A 78 -1.65 1.36 -2.15
N ILE A 79 -1.98 2.13 -1.11
CA ILE A 79 -1.02 2.98 -0.40
C ILE A 79 -0.86 2.43 1.03
N VAL A 80 0.33 1.96 1.34
CA VAL A 80 0.72 1.58 2.70
C VAL A 80 1.51 2.73 3.31
N THR A 81 1.02 3.33 4.39
CA THR A 81 1.65 4.53 4.93
C THR A 81 1.53 4.65 6.45
N CYS A 82 2.21 5.64 7.00
CA CYS A 82 2.15 5.94 8.42
C CYS A 82 0.77 6.42 8.87
N SER A 83 0.43 6.15 10.14
CA SER A 83 -0.75 6.72 10.81
C SER A 83 -0.58 8.20 11.19
N ASP A 84 0.55 8.83 10.88
CA ASP A 84 0.81 10.26 11.15
C ASP A 84 -0.31 11.12 10.56
N SER A 85 -0.90 12.00 11.39
CA SER A 85 -2.06 12.81 11.01
C SER A 85 -1.76 13.85 9.92
N ARG A 86 -0.50 14.13 9.64
CA ARG A 86 -0.04 15.02 8.57
C ARG A 86 0.06 14.32 7.21
N VAL A 87 0.00 12.98 7.19
CA VAL A 87 0.10 12.17 5.98
C VAL A 87 -1.29 11.68 5.59
N ILE A 88 -1.89 12.32 4.61
CA ILE A 88 -3.25 12.02 4.11
C ILE A 88 -3.14 11.67 2.63
N PRO A 89 -3.00 10.36 2.28
CA PRO A 89 -2.74 9.96 0.89
C PRO A 89 -3.74 10.51 -0.12
N GLU A 90 -5.02 10.55 0.24
CA GLU A 90 -6.06 11.06 -0.64
C GLU A 90 -5.85 12.55 -0.99
N SER A 91 -5.37 13.34 -0.03
CA SER A 91 -5.02 14.74 -0.28
C SER A 91 -3.72 14.87 -1.06
N ILE A 92 -2.66 14.15 -0.61
CA ILE A 92 -1.32 14.18 -1.22
C ILE A 92 -1.36 13.85 -2.72
N PHE A 93 -2.26 12.90 -3.10
CA PHE A 93 -2.42 12.45 -4.48
C PHE A 93 -3.67 13.02 -5.17
N SER A 94 -4.36 13.98 -4.55
CA SER A 94 -5.62 14.57 -5.06
C SER A 94 -6.61 13.50 -5.52
N ALA A 95 -6.72 12.41 -4.76
CA ALA A 95 -7.56 11.26 -5.07
C ALA A 95 -8.95 11.37 -4.44
N GLY A 96 -9.97 10.92 -5.17
CA GLY A 96 -11.37 10.91 -4.74
C GLY A 96 -11.79 9.61 -4.03
N ILE A 97 -13.08 9.56 -3.68
CA ILE A 97 -13.65 8.39 -3.01
C ILE A 97 -13.55 7.14 -3.90
N GLY A 98 -12.98 6.06 -3.35
CA GLY A 98 -12.84 4.77 -4.01
C GLY A 98 -11.66 4.66 -4.97
N GLU A 99 -10.81 5.69 -5.09
CA GLU A 99 -9.67 5.71 -5.99
C GLU A 99 -8.39 5.13 -5.39
N LEU A 100 -8.20 5.20 -4.07
CA LEU A 100 -7.07 4.59 -3.36
C LEU A 100 -7.55 3.56 -2.35
N PHE A 101 -6.80 2.50 -2.16
CA PHE A 101 -6.93 1.57 -1.05
C PHE A 101 -5.83 1.86 -0.05
N VAL A 102 -6.18 2.47 1.08
CA VAL A 102 -5.19 3.01 2.04
C VAL A 102 -5.10 2.13 3.26
N ILE A 103 -3.87 1.69 3.59
CA ILE A 103 -3.52 0.92 4.77
C ILE A 103 -2.59 1.79 5.61
N ARG A 104 -2.90 1.97 6.91
CA ARG A 104 -2.13 2.86 7.79
C ARG A 104 -1.72 2.16 9.07
N LEU A 105 -0.42 2.19 9.36
CA LEU A 105 0.16 1.78 10.63
C LEU A 105 1.35 2.68 10.97
N ALA A 106 1.56 2.99 12.26
CA ALA A 106 2.67 3.84 12.67
C ALA A 106 4.01 3.34 12.11
N GLY A 107 4.78 4.24 11.48
CA GLY A 107 6.04 3.90 10.83
C GLY A 107 5.91 3.05 9.56
N ASN A 108 4.73 2.94 8.96
CA ASN A 108 4.48 2.14 7.74
C ASN A 108 5.05 0.71 7.78
N VAL A 109 5.16 0.10 8.97
CA VAL A 109 5.63 -1.28 9.14
C VAL A 109 4.61 -2.27 8.58
N ILE A 110 5.08 -3.46 8.23
CA ILE A 110 4.26 -4.53 7.65
C ILE A 110 4.14 -5.67 8.64
N ASP A 111 2.92 -6.15 8.85
CA ASP A 111 2.60 -7.40 9.54
C ASP A 111 1.57 -8.21 8.75
N ASP A 112 1.13 -9.34 9.30
CA ASP A 112 0.22 -10.26 8.63
C ASP A 112 -1.11 -9.60 8.24
N GLN A 113 -1.62 -8.64 9.02
CA GLN A 113 -2.89 -7.96 8.73
C GLN A 113 -2.75 -6.97 7.57
N GLN A 114 -1.63 -6.25 7.49
CA GLN A 114 -1.34 -5.38 6.35
C GLN A 114 -1.12 -6.21 5.08
N LEU A 115 -0.36 -7.32 5.16
CA LEU A 115 -0.17 -8.24 4.03
C LEU A 115 -1.52 -8.78 3.54
N GLY A 116 -2.37 -9.30 4.42
CA GLY A 116 -3.70 -9.77 4.05
C GLY A 116 -4.56 -8.70 3.37
N SER A 117 -4.46 -7.45 3.82
CA SER A 117 -5.17 -6.32 3.20
C SER A 117 -4.62 -5.98 1.82
N ILE A 118 -3.30 -6.05 1.62
CA ILE A 118 -2.65 -5.85 0.32
C ILE A 118 -3.08 -6.95 -0.66
N GLU A 119 -3.00 -8.21 -0.25
CA GLU A 119 -3.41 -9.37 -1.06
C GLU A 119 -4.89 -9.28 -1.47
N TYR A 120 -5.75 -8.85 -0.54
CA TYR A 120 -7.16 -8.61 -0.84
C TYR A 120 -7.33 -7.55 -1.94
N ALA A 121 -6.69 -6.41 -1.82
CA ALA A 121 -6.84 -5.33 -2.78
C ALA A 121 -6.20 -5.68 -4.14
N ALA A 122 -5.07 -6.37 -4.15
CA ALA A 122 -4.42 -6.83 -5.37
C ALA A 122 -5.21 -7.94 -6.07
N GLY A 123 -5.64 -8.97 -5.31
CA GLY A 123 -6.32 -10.14 -5.86
C GLY A 123 -7.80 -9.92 -6.16
N HIS A 124 -8.55 -9.30 -5.25
CA HIS A 124 -10.01 -9.13 -5.40
C HIS A 124 -10.44 -7.83 -6.05
N LEU A 125 -9.72 -6.73 -5.81
CA LEU A 125 -10.05 -5.43 -6.39
C LEU A 125 -9.27 -5.13 -7.68
N GLY A 126 -8.28 -5.96 -8.00
CA GLY A 126 -7.51 -5.86 -9.23
C GLY A 126 -6.49 -4.73 -9.26
N CYS A 127 -6.09 -4.21 -8.10
CA CYS A 127 -5.02 -3.22 -8.03
C CYS A 127 -3.69 -3.78 -8.55
N ARG A 128 -2.97 -3.00 -9.33
CA ARG A 128 -1.68 -3.41 -9.92
C ARG A 128 -0.50 -2.61 -9.41
N LEU A 129 -0.70 -1.75 -8.42
CA LEU A 129 0.36 -0.96 -7.80
C LEU A 129 0.18 -0.96 -6.28
N VAL A 130 1.26 -1.30 -5.57
CA VAL A 130 1.43 -1.09 -4.14
C VAL A 130 2.51 -0.03 -3.95
N VAL A 131 2.21 1.02 -3.20
CA VAL A 131 3.18 2.06 -2.81
C VAL A 131 3.34 2.05 -1.31
N VAL A 132 4.55 1.79 -0.84
CA VAL A 132 4.93 2.05 0.55
C VAL A 132 5.36 3.50 0.65
N LEU A 133 4.52 4.34 1.22
CA LEU A 133 4.73 5.77 1.37
C LEU A 133 5.25 6.09 2.77
N GLY A 134 6.57 6.27 2.90
CA GLY A 134 7.19 6.86 4.08
C GLY A 134 7.05 8.38 4.07
N HIS A 135 7.54 9.03 5.12
CA HIS A 135 7.54 10.49 5.19
C HIS A 135 8.68 11.04 6.04
N THR A 136 9.06 12.28 5.79
CA THR A 136 10.02 13.02 6.64
C THR A 136 9.46 13.22 8.05
N HIS A 137 10.35 13.34 9.04
CA HIS A 137 9.98 13.57 10.44
C HIS A 137 9.00 12.53 11.03
N CYS A 138 9.18 11.25 10.68
CA CYS A 138 8.37 10.16 11.22
C CYS A 138 8.69 9.90 12.69
N GLY A 139 7.70 10.11 13.57
CA GLY A 139 7.88 9.91 15.01
C GLY A 139 8.20 8.46 15.41
N ALA A 140 7.71 7.46 14.67
CA ALA A 140 8.02 6.05 14.93
C ALA A 140 9.48 5.70 14.57
N VAL A 141 10.00 6.28 13.49
CA VAL A 141 11.42 6.13 13.09
C VAL A 141 12.31 6.86 14.10
N ASP A 142 11.95 8.07 14.51
CA ASP A 142 12.68 8.81 15.54
C ASP A 142 12.73 8.03 16.87
N ALA A 143 11.59 7.45 17.28
CA ALA A 143 11.53 6.60 18.46
C ALA A 143 12.45 5.37 18.35
N ALA A 144 12.52 4.74 17.17
CA ALA A 144 13.39 3.59 16.95
C ALA A 144 14.88 3.97 17.00
N ILE A 145 15.25 5.19 16.60
CA ILE A 145 16.63 5.68 16.63
C ILE A 145 17.09 6.03 18.05
N HIS A 146 16.23 6.69 18.85
CA HIS A 146 16.64 7.39 20.05
C HIS A 146 16.16 6.75 21.36
N TYR A 147 15.15 5.87 21.32
CA TYR A 147 14.49 5.37 22.52
C TYR A 147 14.44 3.84 22.56
N GLU A 148 14.19 3.32 23.76
CA GLU A 148 13.82 1.92 24.00
C GLU A 148 12.36 1.87 24.50
N PRO A 149 11.37 1.86 23.61
CA PRO A 149 9.97 1.89 23.96
C PRO A 149 9.54 0.63 24.70
N GLU A 150 8.56 0.80 25.58
CA GLU A 150 7.89 -0.29 26.29
C GLU A 150 6.51 -0.58 25.71
N GLY A 151 5.91 -1.69 26.14
CA GLY A 151 4.57 -2.09 25.73
C GLY A 151 4.47 -2.39 24.23
N TYR A 152 3.30 -2.09 23.67
CA TYR A 152 3.00 -2.42 22.27
C TYR A 152 3.77 -1.57 21.25
N LEU A 153 4.24 -0.39 21.63
CA LEU A 153 5.08 0.43 20.76
C LEU A 153 6.38 -0.29 20.37
N LYS A 154 6.87 -1.17 21.25
CA LYS A 154 8.06 -1.96 21.02
C LYS A 154 7.96 -2.82 19.74
N TYR A 155 6.81 -3.40 19.44
CA TYR A 155 6.64 -4.20 18.21
C TYR A 155 6.89 -3.38 16.95
N ILE A 156 6.43 -2.13 16.92
CA ILE A 156 6.65 -1.22 15.78
C ILE A 156 8.12 -0.82 15.68
N THR A 157 8.71 -0.41 16.80
CA THR A 157 10.11 0.06 16.81
C THR A 157 11.11 -1.05 16.58
N ASP A 158 10.83 -2.28 17.01
CA ASP A 158 11.69 -3.43 16.73
C ASP A 158 11.72 -3.76 15.23
N GLU A 159 10.57 -3.67 14.53
CA GLU A 159 10.55 -3.82 13.06
C GLU A 159 11.35 -2.71 12.37
N ILE A 160 11.16 -1.47 12.79
CA ILE A 160 11.93 -0.35 12.25
C ILE A 160 13.43 -0.53 12.54
N LYS A 161 13.82 -0.97 13.73
CA LYS A 161 15.24 -1.23 14.10
C LYS A 161 15.86 -2.31 13.19
N LYS A 162 15.12 -3.35 12.82
CA LYS A 162 15.61 -4.34 11.84
C LYS A 162 15.93 -3.71 10.49
N ALA A 163 15.07 -2.77 10.04
CA ALA A 163 15.24 -2.08 8.78
C ALA A 163 16.42 -1.11 8.77
N ILE A 164 16.56 -0.31 9.84
CA ILE A 164 17.50 0.81 9.87
C ILE A 164 18.90 0.43 10.34
N GLY A 165 19.04 -0.64 11.16
CA GLY A 165 20.31 -1.01 11.81
C GLY A 165 20.86 0.14 12.63
N ASP A 166 22.14 0.50 12.40
CA ASP A 166 22.82 1.58 13.11
C ASP A 166 22.64 2.98 12.49
N GLU A 167 21.74 3.14 11.49
CA GLU A 167 21.50 4.43 10.85
C GLU A 167 20.90 5.42 11.85
N LYS A 168 21.48 6.62 11.93
CA LYS A 168 21.05 7.70 12.83
C LYS A 168 20.50 8.92 12.12
N ASP A 169 20.75 9.04 10.81
CA ASP A 169 20.12 10.10 10.01
C ASP A 169 18.62 9.78 9.82
N PRO A 170 17.72 10.66 10.28
CA PRO A 170 16.28 10.35 10.26
C PRO A 170 15.70 10.13 8.87
N TYR A 171 16.21 10.86 7.87
CA TYR A 171 15.74 10.72 6.49
C TYR A 171 16.21 9.38 5.89
N LYS A 172 17.49 9.06 6.03
CA LYS A 172 18.05 7.78 5.55
C LYS A 172 17.41 6.59 6.25
N ALA A 173 17.18 6.70 7.56
CA ALA A 173 16.47 5.69 8.34
C ALA A 173 15.05 5.49 7.80
N SER A 174 14.31 6.57 7.53
CA SER A 174 12.98 6.49 6.93
C SER A 174 13.01 5.82 5.55
N CYS A 175 13.97 6.16 4.69
CA CYS A 175 14.14 5.51 3.38
C CYS A 175 14.48 4.01 3.51
N ARG A 176 15.35 3.63 4.49
CA ARG A 176 15.64 2.21 4.75
C ARG A 176 14.40 1.46 5.22
N ASN A 177 13.61 2.06 6.11
CA ASN A 177 12.37 1.48 6.59
C ASN A 177 11.35 1.27 5.47
N VAL A 178 11.21 2.23 4.55
CA VAL A 178 10.37 2.06 3.35
C VAL A 178 10.84 0.89 2.49
N ARG A 179 12.14 0.81 2.19
CA ARG A 179 12.69 -0.30 1.39
C ARG A 179 12.53 -1.66 2.08
N HIS A 180 12.68 -1.70 3.39
CA HIS A 180 12.42 -2.91 4.17
C HIS A 180 10.95 -3.33 4.08
N SER A 181 10.02 -2.40 4.25
CA SER A 181 8.58 -2.68 4.11
C SER A 181 8.23 -3.18 2.69
N VAL A 182 8.86 -2.64 1.64
CA VAL A 182 8.73 -3.17 0.26
C VAL A 182 9.19 -4.62 0.22
N GLN A 183 10.38 -4.92 0.75
CA GLN A 183 10.92 -6.29 0.78
C GLN A 183 10.04 -7.26 1.57
N GLU A 184 9.44 -6.83 2.68
CA GLU A 184 8.50 -7.67 3.45
C GLU A 184 7.25 -8.01 2.64
N ILE A 185 6.71 -7.07 1.87
CA ILE A 185 5.58 -7.31 0.97
C ILE A 185 5.97 -8.29 -0.15
N GLU A 186 7.13 -8.11 -0.77
CA GLU A 186 7.62 -8.96 -1.86
C GLU A 186 7.94 -10.40 -1.42
N LYS A 187 8.11 -10.67 -0.11
CA LYS A 187 8.25 -12.04 0.42
C LYS A 187 6.96 -12.86 0.34
N SER A 188 5.80 -12.21 0.22
CA SER A 188 4.54 -12.93 0.04
C SER A 188 4.54 -13.67 -1.29
N LEU A 189 4.35 -14.98 -1.23
CA LEU A 189 4.22 -15.83 -2.44
C LEU A 189 3.03 -15.40 -3.31
N CYS A 190 1.95 -14.93 -2.69
CA CYS A 190 0.78 -14.44 -3.40
C CYS A 190 1.10 -13.15 -4.18
N ILE A 191 1.81 -12.22 -3.56
CA ILE A 191 2.25 -10.97 -4.22
C ILE A 191 3.21 -11.29 -5.36
N HIS A 192 4.23 -12.10 -5.11
CA HIS A 192 5.19 -12.52 -6.14
C HIS A 192 4.51 -13.15 -7.35
N HIS A 193 3.55 -14.04 -7.14
CA HIS A 193 2.76 -14.64 -8.22
C HIS A 193 1.94 -13.59 -9.00
N MET A 194 1.35 -12.62 -8.30
CA MET A 194 0.62 -11.52 -8.95
C MET A 194 1.55 -10.57 -9.74
N GLU A 195 2.80 -10.38 -9.32
CA GLU A 195 3.80 -9.64 -10.09
C GLU A 195 4.07 -10.31 -11.44
N GLU A 196 4.24 -11.64 -11.43
CA GLU A 196 4.48 -12.42 -12.65
C GLU A 196 3.25 -12.48 -13.56
N GLU A 197 2.07 -12.79 -13.01
CA GLU A 197 0.87 -13.01 -13.82
C GLU A 197 0.16 -11.73 -14.28
N THR A 198 0.21 -10.69 -13.48
CA THR A 198 -0.66 -9.51 -13.67
C THR A 198 0.10 -8.22 -13.89
N GLY A 199 1.43 -8.25 -13.73
CA GLY A 199 2.25 -7.05 -13.78
C GLY A 199 2.07 -6.11 -12.58
N LEU A 200 1.63 -6.64 -11.42
CA LEU A 200 1.63 -5.89 -10.17
C LEU A 200 3.06 -5.40 -9.87
N ARG A 201 3.16 -4.23 -9.26
CA ARG A 201 4.44 -3.67 -8.82
C ARG A 201 4.33 -3.19 -7.39
N VAL A 202 5.39 -3.42 -6.62
CA VAL A 202 5.57 -2.87 -5.28
C VAL A 202 6.69 -1.83 -5.35
N VAL A 203 6.43 -0.61 -4.91
CA VAL A 203 7.42 0.48 -4.97
C VAL A 203 7.45 1.25 -3.65
N GLY A 204 8.61 1.82 -3.33
CA GLY A 204 8.78 2.76 -2.22
C GLY A 204 8.63 4.20 -2.67
N ALA A 205 8.15 5.06 -1.78
CA ALA A 205 8.13 6.50 -1.98
C ALA A 205 8.30 7.24 -0.64
N MET A 206 8.79 8.47 -0.71
CA MET A 206 8.93 9.39 0.43
C MET A 206 8.10 10.64 0.21
N TYR A 207 7.25 10.96 1.17
CA TYR A 207 6.52 12.22 1.25
C TYR A 207 7.29 13.22 2.10
N HIS A 208 7.59 14.36 1.54
CA HIS A 208 8.24 15.48 2.20
C HIS A 208 7.16 16.39 2.82
N ILE A 209 7.02 16.33 4.16
CA ILE A 209 5.97 17.10 4.87
C ILE A 209 6.18 18.60 4.69
N GLU A 210 7.43 19.03 4.59
CA GLU A 210 7.84 20.43 4.52
C GLU A 210 7.40 21.15 3.24
N ASP A 211 7.36 20.44 2.12
CA ASP A 211 7.02 21.03 0.82
C ASP A 211 5.88 20.32 0.09
N GLY A 212 5.46 19.17 0.59
CA GLY A 212 4.35 18.39 0.03
C GLY A 212 4.74 17.48 -1.15
N SER A 213 6.01 17.43 -1.54
CA SER A 213 6.47 16.61 -2.66
C SER A 213 6.53 15.12 -2.32
N VAL A 214 6.41 14.27 -3.34
CA VAL A 214 6.59 12.82 -3.24
C VAL A 214 7.71 12.39 -4.18
N GLU A 215 8.72 11.73 -3.61
CA GLU A 215 9.83 11.11 -4.34
C GLU A 215 9.65 9.59 -4.36
N PHE A 216 9.70 8.97 -5.56
CA PHE A 216 9.74 7.51 -5.70
C PHE A 216 11.19 7.02 -5.54
N LEU A 217 11.40 5.94 -4.75
CA LEU A 217 12.72 5.42 -4.36
C LEU A 217 13.26 4.34 -5.29
#